data_edae84f92a18c0c40e5d74e8932d5b2f
#
_entry.id   edae84f92a18c0c40e5d74e8932d5b2f
#
_cell.length_a   1.000
_cell.length_b   1.000
_cell.length_c   1.000
_cell.angle_alpha   90.00
_cell.angle_beta   90.00
_cell.angle_gamma   90.00
#
_symmetry.space_group_name_H-M   'P 1'
#
loop_
_entity.id
_entity.type
_entity.pdbx_description
1 polymer ?
#
loop_
_entity_poly.entity_id
_entity_poly.type
_entity_poly.pdbx_seq_one_letter_code
_entity_poly.pdbx_strand_id
1 'polypeptide(L)'
;MSATDAAAAFPYAVHLDIKFDALDLIDVPSLVEACTDQWYNQTLCKVNDSVVRLGVMQGEYHWHKHDNDDEFFFVLGGTFIIDLAGRSVALSPQQGFVVPKGVIHRTRAPQKAVVLMVETATIVPTGDP
;
A
#
# COMPACT_ATOMS: atom_id res chain seq x y z
N MET A 1 2.03 -8.18 26.91
CA MET A 1 2.41 -8.38 25.53
C MET A 1 3.72 -7.72 25.29
N SER A 2 4.45 -8.27 24.45
CA SER A 2 5.77 -7.82 24.10
C SER A 2 5.71 -6.98 22.81
N ALA A 3 6.84 -6.44 22.40
CA ALA A 3 6.97 -5.81 21.09
C ALA A 3 6.67 -6.80 19.95
N THR A 4 6.90 -8.09 20.19
CA THR A 4 6.52 -9.14 19.25
C THR A 4 5.02 -9.14 19.01
N ASP A 5 4.27 -8.87 20.06
CA ASP A 5 2.83 -8.79 19.96
C ASP A 5 2.37 -7.57 19.19
N ALA A 6 3.10 -6.45 19.29
CA ALA A 6 2.83 -5.29 18.46
C ALA A 6 3.04 -5.62 16.98
N ALA A 7 4.08 -6.38 16.65
CA ALA A 7 4.28 -6.86 15.29
C ALA A 7 3.16 -7.82 14.86
N ALA A 8 2.72 -8.68 15.78
CA ALA A 8 1.62 -9.59 15.50
C ALA A 8 0.27 -8.87 15.38
N ALA A 9 0.13 -7.69 16.01
CA ALA A 9 -1.08 -6.88 15.90
C ALA A 9 -1.22 -6.25 14.50
N PHE A 10 -0.15 -6.23 13.71
CA PHE A 10 -0.17 -5.76 12.33
C PHE A 10 0.08 -6.95 11.40
N PRO A 11 -0.95 -7.71 11.04
CA PRO A 11 -0.80 -8.92 10.24
C PRO A 11 -0.53 -8.57 8.76
N TYR A 12 0.35 -7.63 8.55
CA TYR A 12 0.68 -7.13 7.22
C TYR A 12 2.05 -7.66 6.81
N ALA A 13 2.10 -8.29 5.63
CA ALA A 13 3.37 -8.70 5.03
C ALA A 13 3.95 -7.53 4.25
N VAL A 14 4.81 -6.75 4.90
CA VAL A 14 5.41 -5.55 4.30
C VAL A 14 6.87 -5.83 3.99
N HIS A 15 7.22 -5.68 2.71
CA HIS A 15 8.56 -5.91 2.19
C HIS A 15 9.08 -4.62 1.56
N LEU A 16 10.06 -3.99 2.21
CA LEU A 16 10.62 -2.71 1.79
C LEU A 16 11.79 -2.86 0.81
N ASP A 17 12.32 -4.06 0.68
CA ASP A 17 13.37 -4.35 -0.30
C ASP A 17 12.86 -4.14 -1.72
N ILE A 18 13.71 -3.59 -2.58
CA ILE A 18 13.37 -3.35 -3.98
C ILE A 18 13.51 -4.67 -4.73
N LYS A 19 12.39 -5.20 -5.21
CA LYS A 19 12.34 -6.52 -5.81
C LYS A 19 12.96 -6.59 -7.21
N PHE A 20 12.83 -5.54 -7.98
CA PHE A 20 13.27 -5.50 -9.38
C PHE A 20 14.27 -4.39 -9.60
N ASP A 21 15.32 -4.71 -10.33
CA ASP A 21 16.33 -3.73 -10.76
C ASP A 21 15.85 -3.00 -12.01
N ALA A 22 16.56 -1.92 -12.34
CA ALA A 22 16.35 -1.28 -13.63
C ALA A 22 16.55 -2.29 -14.77
N LEU A 23 15.77 -2.17 -15.82
CA LEU A 23 15.79 -3.03 -17.00
C LEU A 23 15.14 -4.41 -16.79
N ASP A 24 14.70 -4.73 -15.58
CA ASP A 24 13.94 -5.94 -15.32
C ASP A 24 12.46 -5.75 -15.72
N LEU A 25 11.88 -6.79 -16.30
CA LEU A 25 10.45 -6.81 -16.55
C LEU A 25 9.71 -7.09 -15.25
N ILE A 26 8.70 -6.27 -14.96
CA ILE A 26 7.83 -6.45 -13.81
C ILE A 26 6.48 -6.93 -14.33
N ASP A 27 6.09 -8.14 -13.93
CA ASP A 27 4.80 -8.72 -14.32
C ASP A 27 3.91 -8.83 -13.09
N VAL A 28 3.01 -7.87 -12.94
CA VAL A 28 2.13 -7.79 -11.77
C VAL A 28 1.21 -9.00 -11.65
N PRO A 29 0.56 -9.50 -12.73
CA PRO A 29 -0.30 -10.67 -12.59
C PRO A 29 0.40 -11.88 -11.99
N SER A 30 1.66 -12.13 -12.37
CA SER A 30 2.42 -13.25 -11.81
C SER A 30 2.68 -13.09 -10.31
N LEU A 31 2.96 -11.86 -9.87
CA LEU A 31 3.17 -11.56 -8.45
C LEU A 31 1.88 -11.76 -7.65
N VAL A 32 0.76 -11.32 -8.20
CA VAL A 32 -0.55 -11.46 -7.56
C VAL A 32 -0.93 -12.93 -7.44
N GLU A 33 -0.71 -13.72 -8.49
CA GLU A 33 -1.01 -15.15 -8.49
C GLU A 33 -0.19 -15.90 -7.43
N ALA A 34 1.06 -15.52 -7.25
CA ALA A 34 1.94 -16.15 -6.27
C ALA A 34 1.70 -15.68 -4.83
N CYS A 35 0.95 -14.62 -4.63
CA CYS A 35 0.72 -14.03 -3.31
C CYS A 35 -0.31 -14.85 -2.52
N THR A 36 0.09 -15.28 -1.31
CA THR A 36 -0.77 -16.01 -0.38
C THR A 36 -1.13 -15.21 0.85
N ASP A 37 -0.57 -14.03 1.01
CA ASP A 37 -0.85 -13.16 2.16
C ASP A 37 -2.16 -12.41 1.97
N GLN A 38 -2.88 -12.20 3.06
CA GLN A 38 -4.12 -11.45 3.03
C GLN A 38 -3.87 -9.95 2.85
N TRP A 39 -2.79 -9.43 3.44
CA TRP A 39 -2.36 -8.04 3.27
C TRP A 39 -0.89 -8.01 2.95
N TYR A 40 -0.58 -7.76 1.69
CA TYR A 40 0.77 -7.81 1.15
C TYR A 40 1.15 -6.47 0.54
N ASN A 41 2.34 -5.98 0.88
CA ASN A 41 2.90 -4.75 0.36
C ASN A 41 4.36 -5.01 0.03
N GLN A 42 4.71 -4.91 -1.25
CA GLN A 42 6.08 -5.14 -1.74
C GLN A 42 6.53 -3.96 -2.57
N THR A 43 7.70 -3.42 -2.23
CA THR A 43 8.36 -2.45 -3.10
C THR A 43 8.84 -3.15 -4.37
N LEU A 44 8.36 -2.69 -5.52
CA LEU A 44 8.69 -3.30 -6.81
C LEU A 44 9.96 -2.71 -7.39
N CYS A 45 10.03 -1.40 -7.49
CA CYS A 45 11.12 -0.72 -8.17
C CYS A 45 11.27 0.71 -7.66
N LYS A 46 12.37 1.33 -8.05
CA LYS A 46 12.68 2.71 -7.71
C LYS A 46 12.71 3.54 -9.00
N VAL A 47 12.12 4.72 -8.93
CA VAL A 47 12.18 5.72 -10.01
C VAL A 47 12.61 7.04 -9.37
N ASN A 48 13.86 7.45 -9.58
CA ASN A 48 14.45 8.60 -8.89
C ASN A 48 14.31 8.43 -7.36
N ASP A 49 13.74 9.38 -6.66
CA ASP A 49 13.52 9.31 -5.22
C ASP A 49 12.21 8.62 -4.84
N SER A 50 11.43 8.22 -5.82
CA SER A 50 10.16 7.53 -5.60
C SER A 50 10.31 6.03 -5.74
N VAL A 51 9.40 5.31 -5.09
CA VAL A 51 9.25 3.87 -5.26
C VAL A 51 7.84 3.55 -5.70
N VAL A 52 7.72 2.45 -6.43
CA VAL A 52 6.42 1.89 -6.80
C VAL A 52 6.25 0.62 -5.98
N ARG A 53 5.14 0.53 -5.26
CA ARG A 53 4.80 -0.62 -4.41
C ARG A 53 3.55 -1.31 -4.92
N LEU A 54 3.51 -2.61 -4.74
CA LEU A 54 2.35 -3.42 -5.05
C LEU A 54 1.66 -3.81 -3.75
N GLY A 55 0.36 -3.50 -3.66
CA GLY A 55 -0.50 -3.99 -2.60
C GLY A 55 -1.43 -5.06 -3.14
N VAL A 56 -1.48 -6.20 -2.46
CA VAL A 56 -2.48 -7.24 -2.67
C VAL A 56 -3.16 -7.40 -1.33
N MET A 57 -4.37 -6.88 -1.22
CA MET A 57 -4.93 -6.53 0.07
C MET A 57 -6.38 -6.96 0.21
N GLN A 58 -6.72 -7.51 1.39
CA GLN A 58 -8.07 -7.78 1.81
C GLN A 58 -8.18 -7.51 3.31
N GLY A 59 -9.20 -6.81 3.73
CA GLY A 59 -9.39 -6.44 5.13
C GLY A 59 -9.21 -4.94 5.34
N GLU A 60 -8.82 -4.57 6.56
CA GLU A 60 -8.67 -3.18 6.95
C GLU A 60 -7.27 -2.90 7.44
N TYR A 61 -6.73 -1.76 7.01
CA TYR A 61 -5.51 -1.21 7.58
C TYR A 61 -5.88 -0.29 8.75
N HIS A 62 -4.90 0.07 9.58
CA HIS A 62 -5.14 0.99 10.69
C HIS A 62 -5.12 2.45 10.21
N TRP A 63 -5.73 3.32 11.00
CA TRP A 63 -5.67 4.76 10.78
C TRP A 63 -4.24 5.26 10.99
N HIS A 64 -3.73 6.06 10.06
CA HIS A 64 -2.37 6.59 10.11
C HIS A 64 -2.24 7.82 9.23
N LYS A 65 -1.07 8.43 9.27
CA LYS A 65 -0.69 9.57 8.42
C LYS A 65 0.77 9.48 8.05
N HIS A 66 1.14 10.22 7.02
CA HIS A 66 2.54 10.42 6.63
C HIS A 66 2.80 11.93 6.67
N ASP A 67 3.71 12.37 7.54
CA ASP A 67 3.89 13.81 7.81
C ASP A 67 4.58 14.55 6.66
N ASN A 68 5.44 13.88 5.91
CA ASN A 68 6.33 14.51 4.95
C ASN A 68 6.11 14.05 3.50
N ASP A 69 5.19 13.14 3.26
CA ASP A 69 5.07 12.48 1.96
C ASP A 69 3.62 12.40 1.51
N ASP A 70 3.41 12.71 0.23
CA ASP A 70 2.16 12.37 -0.44
C ASP A 70 2.19 10.91 -0.82
N GLU A 71 1.02 10.28 -0.89
CA GLU A 71 0.90 8.88 -1.29
C GLU A 71 -0.14 8.74 -2.39
N PHE A 72 0.28 8.17 -3.53
CA PHE A 72 -0.62 7.93 -4.65
C PHE A 72 -1.04 6.46 -4.68
N PHE A 73 -2.33 6.22 -4.84
CA PHE A 73 -2.93 4.90 -5.00
C PHE A 73 -3.53 4.78 -6.38
N PHE A 74 -3.30 3.66 -7.05
CA PHE A 74 -3.90 3.38 -8.35
C PHE A 74 -4.36 1.92 -8.39
N VAL A 75 -5.65 1.70 -8.56
CA VAL A 75 -6.24 0.36 -8.46
C VAL A 75 -6.13 -0.37 -9.79
N LEU A 76 -5.63 -1.60 -9.74
CA LEU A 76 -5.55 -2.50 -10.90
C LEU A 76 -6.69 -3.51 -10.89
N GLY A 77 -7.15 -3.96 -9.72
CA GLY A 77 -8.22 -4.93 -9.60
C GLY A 77 -8.95 -4.80 -8.27
N GLY A 78 -10.22 -5.19 -8.26
CA GLY A 78 -11.05 -5.10 -7.07
C GLY A 78 -11.50 -3.68 -6.76
N THR A 79 -11.98 -3.48 -5.54
CA THR A 79 -12.38 -2.16 -5.02
C THR A 79 -11.54 -1.84 -3.80
N PHE A 80 -10.91 -0.68 -3.81
CA PHE A 80 -10.06 -0.22 -2.72
C PHE A 80 -10.66 1.07 -2.13
N ILE A 81 -10.86 1.10 -0.83
CA ILE A 81 -11.54 2.21 -0.17
C ILE A 81 -10.55 2.94 0.71
N ILE A 82 -10.51 4.26 0.54
CA ILE A 82 -9.71 5.15 1.37
C ILE A 82 -10.66 5.94 2.25
N ASP A 83 -10.59 5.71 3.57
CA ASP A 83 -11.38 6.43 4.54
C ASP A 83 -10.62 7.67 4.99
N LEU A 84 -11.30 8.80 4.93
CA LEU A 84 -10.81 10.10 5.40
C LEU A 84 -11.73 10.58 6.52
N ALA A 85 -11.34 11.63 7.22
CA ALA A 85 -12.25 12.27 8.15
C ALA A 85 -13.46 12.81 7.38
N GLY A 86 -14.64 12.31 7.71
CA GLY A 86 -15.89 12.80 7.13
C GLY A 86 -16.27 12.23 5.77
N ARG A 87 -15.44 11.41 5.14
CA ARG A 87 -15.84 10.74 3.88
C ARG A 87 -14.97 9.54 3.56
N SER A 88 -15.50 8.69 2.70
CA SER A 88 -14.76 7.56 2.13
C SER A 88 -14.72 7.69 0.61
N VAL A 89 -13.61 7.28 0.01
CA VAL A 89 -13.43 7.27 -1.43
C VAL A 89 -13.24 5.84 -1.88
N ALA A 90 -14.16 5.32 -2.68
CA ALA A 90 -14.06 3.99 -3.24
C ALA A 90 -13.45 4.06 -4.64
N LEU A 91 -12.34 3.35 -4.84
CA LEU A 91 -11.64 3.29 -6.11
C LEU A 91 -11.90 1.96 -6.80
N SER A 92 -12.33 2.04 -8.04
CA SER A 92 -12.48 0.89 -8.94
C SER A 92 -11.24 0.76 -9.82
N PRO A 93 -11.08 -0.35 -10.56
CA PRO A 93 -9.93 -0.52 -11.45
C PRO A 93 -9.72 0.68 -12.39
N GLN A 94 -8.46 1.08 -12.54
CA GLN A 94 -8.00 2.21 -13.33
C GLN A 94 -8.41 3.58 -12.75
N GLN A 95 -8.74 3.62 -11.46
CA GLN A 95 -8.95 4.87 -10.74
C GLN A 95 -7.83 5.09 -9.73
N GLY A 96 -7.47 6.33 -9.54
CA GLY A 96 -6.39 6.72 -8.63
C GLY A 96 -6.78 7.86 -7.72
N PHE A 97 -6.00 8.03 -6.64
CA PHE A 97 -6.24 9.05 -5.65
C PHE A 97 -4.95 9.38 -4.91
N VAL A 98 -4.70 10.66 -4.66
CA VAL A 98 -3.57 11.10 -3.85
C VAL A 98 -4.05 11.44 -2.45
N VAL A 99 -3.44 10.83 -1.45
CA VAL A 99 -3.59 11.26 -0.05
C VAL A 99 -2.43 12.20 0.24
N PRO A 100 -2.70 13.49 0.48
CA PRO A 100 -1.62 14.45 0.78
C PRO A 100 -0.96 14.17 2.12
N LYS A 101 0.28 14.62 2.24
CA LYS A 101 1.00 14.56 3.52
C LYS A 101 0.18 15.20 4.64
N GLY A 102 0.28 14.61 5.83
CA GLY A 102 -0.41 15.09 7.04
C GLY A 102 -1.87 14.66 7.16
N VAL A 103 -2.47 14.09 6.12
CA VAL A 103 -3.87 13.69 6.14
C VAL A 103 -4.02 12.31 6.78
N ILE A 104 -4.77 12.26 7.87
CA ILE A 104 -5.08 11.00 8.56
C ILE A 104 -6.06 10.21 7.69
N HIS A 105 -5.73 8.95 7.46
CA HIS A 105 -6.51 8.08 6.59
C HIS A 105 -6.33 6.62 6.99
N ARG A 106 -7.22 5.78 6.49
CA ARG A 106 -7.01 4.34 6.48
C ARG A 106 -7.50 3.78 5.16
N THR A 107 -6.95 2.62 4.79
CA THR A 107 -7.36 1.90 3.59
C THR A 107 -8.01 0.60 3.97
N ARG A 108 -8.94 0.13 3.13
CA ARG A 108 -9.60 -1.15 3.31
C ARG A 108 -10.08 -1.72 1.99
N ALA A 109 -10.15 -3.03 1.93
CA ALA A 109 -10.66 -3.75 0.79
C ALA A 109 -11.58 -4.86 1.30
N PRO A 110 -12.90 -4.74 1.10
CA PRO A 110 -13.84 -5.79 1.54
C PRO A 110 -13.57 -7.14 0.90
N GLN A 111 -13.10 -7.11 -0.34
CA GLN A 111 -12.62 -8.28 -1.07
C GLN A 111 -11.22 -7.96 -1.61
N LYS A 112 -10.53 -8.97 -2.10
CA LYS A 112 -9.16 -8.81 -2.60
C LYS A 112 -9.06 -7.67 -3.61
N ALA A 113 -8.18 -6.73 -3.34
CA ALA A 113 -7.85 -5.63 -4.24
C ALA A 113 -6.37 -5.67 -4.60
N VAL A 114 -6.06 -5.24 -5.81
CA VAL A 114 -4.70 -5.10 -6.31
C VAL A 114 -4.45 -3.63 -6.61
N VAL A 115 -3.45 -3.06 -5.93
CA VAL A 115 -3.21 -1.62 -5.92
C VAL A 115 -1.74 -1.33 -6.16
N LEU A 116 -1.44 -0.35 -7.01
CA LEU A 116 -0.11 0.24 -7.07
C LEU A 116 -0.08 1.50 -6.21
N MET A 117 1.02 1.69 -5.50
CA MET A 117 1.27 2.87 -4.70
C MET A 117 2.58 3.52 -5.17
N VAL A 118 2.57 4.83 -5.32
CA VAL A 118 3.76 5.60 -5.66
C VAL A 118 4.01 6.60 -4.53
N GLU A 119 5.20 6.55 -3.97
CA GLU A 119 5.56 7.32 -2.80
C GLU A 119 7.08 7.46 -2.72
N THR A 120 7.59 8.33 -1.83
CA THR A 120 9.03 8.43 -1.66
C THR A 120 9.57 7.19 -0.95
N ALA A 121 10.84 6.87 -1.21
CA ALA A 121 11.46 5.68 -0.62
C ALA A 121 11.57 5.77 0.92
N THR A 122 11.48 6.97 1.47
CA THR A 122 11.61 7.22 2.92
C THR A 122 10.30 7.08 3.68
N ILE A 123 9.18 6.89 3.00
CA ILE A 123 7.88 6.76 3.66
C ILE A 123 7.86 5.52 4.56
N VAL A 124 7.25 5.67 5.74
CA VAL A 124 7.02 4.55 6.65
C VAL A 124 5.62 4.02 6.39
N PRO A 125 5.46 2.82 5.81
CA PRO A 125 4.13 2.34 5.38
C PRO A 125 3.09 2.29 6.50
N THR A 126 3.52 2.00 7.73
CA THR A 126 2.61 1.95 8.88
C THR A 126 2.26 3.33 9.44
N GLY A 127 2.82 4.39 8.90
CA GLY A 127 2.52 5.75 9.30
C GLY A 127 3.52 6.34 10.29
N ASP A 128 3.43 7.64 10.44
CA ASP A 128 4.24 8.42 11.38
C ASP A 128 3.49 8.60 12.71
N PRO A 129 4.24 8.81 13.81
CA PRO A 129 3.64 9.03 15.12
C PRO A 129 2.85 10.33 15.20
#